data_387a516423bc73b8dda2fc58a123544a
#
_entry.id   387a516423bc73b8dda2fc58a123544a
#
_cell.length_a   1.000
_cell.length_b   1.000
_cell.length_c   1.000
_cell.angle_alpha   90.00
_cell.angle_beta   90.00
_cell.angle_gamma   90.00
#
_symmetry.space_group_name_H-M   'P 1'
#
loop_
_entity.id
_entity.type
_entity.pdbx_description
1 polymer ?
#
loop_
_entity_poly.entity_id
_entity_poly.type
_entity_poly.pdbx_seq_one_letter_code
_entity_poly.pdbx_strand_id
1 'polypeptide(L)'
;VLAEKGMDEKIYPASMTKLMTLLVAAENLPDLDAAFTMTQAIIDPLYLAGASMAGFVNGETVTMRDLLYGAVVPSGAEATEALAQAVAGSEEAFVAMMNEKAAALGLTNTHFMNTSGLHDENHYSTVREIALILQAALENETCAEILSAENYRASETEQHPDGLAMTNKFLYRVHHEYALNGAEITAAKTGYTTEAMNCCASAGKTPDGRSVICVTANAWTGDFCIEDHIALYTKYCGSTEAE
;
A
#
# COMPACT_ATOMS: atom_id res chain seq x y z
N VAL A 1 -7.83 12.62 16.76
CA VAL A 1 -6.40 12.68 16.48
C VAL A 1 -5.65 12.59 17.79
N LEU A 2 -4.70 11.67 17.91
CA LEU A 2 -3.87 11.48 19.12
C LEU A 2 -2.60 12.34 19.07
N ALA A 3 -2.00 12.46 17.88
CA ALA A 3 -0.84 13.30 17.61
C ALA A 3 -0.87 13.76 16.15
N GLU A 4 -0.34 14.95 15.89
CA GLU A 4 -0.23 15.51 14.56
C GLU A 4 0.99 16.41 14.40
N LYS A 5 1.53 16.45 13.18
CA LYS A 5 2.55 17.41 12.75
C LYS A 5 2.44 17.55 11.24
N GLY A 6 2.16 18.76 10.76
CA GLY A 6 2.06 19.07 9.34
C GLY A 6 1.03 18.22 8.57
N MET A 7 -0.07 17.79 9.24
CA MET A 7 -0.93 16.76 8.70
C MET A 7 -1.70 17.15 7.45
N ASP A 8 -1.79 18.43 7.15
CA ASP A 8 -2.41 18.98 5.94
C ASP A 8 -1.36 19.54 4.94
N GLU A 9 -0.07 19.35 5.21
CA GLU A 9 0.98 19.72 4.28
C GLU A 9 1.00 18.76 3.08
N LYS A 10 1.26 19.32 1.88
CA LYS A 10 1.42 18.54 0.65
C LYS A 10 2.60 17.58 0.79
N ILE A 11 2.36 16.31 0.49
CA ILE A 11 3.39 15.28 0.37
C ILE A 11 3.29 14.58 -0.99
N TYR A 12 4.36 13.92 -1.40
CA TYR A 12 4.33 12.92 -2.45
C TYR A 12 4.14 11.55 -1.81
N PRO A 13 3.03 10.84 -2.10
CA PRO A 13 2.67 9.62 -1.37
C PRO A 13 3.52 8.40 -1.73
N ALA A 14 4.28 8.45 -2.83
CA ALA A 14 4.99 7.29 -3.37
C ALA A 14 4.07 6.05 -3.38
N SER A 15 4.57 4.87 -3.03
CA SER A 15 3.77 3.64 -3.04
C SER A 15 2.65 3.57 -1.99
N MET A 16 2.45 4.59 -1.13
CA MET A 16 1.19 4.68 -0.37
C MET A 16 -0.03 4.90 -1.30
N THR A 17 0.19 5.40 -2.53
CA THR A 17 -0.79 5.42 -3.63
C THR A 17 -1.51 4.09 -3.82
N LYS A 18 -0.79 2.97 -3.63
CA LYS A 18 -1.33 1.62 -3.82
C LYS A 18 -2.46 1.25 -2.84
N LEU A 19 -2.67 2.04 -1.79
CA LEU A 19 -3.87 1.94 -0.94
C LEU A 19 -5.13 2.28 -1.74
N MET A 20 -5.08 3.36 -2.54
CA MET A 20 -6.21 3.73 -3.40
C MET A 20 -6.35 2.76 -4.58
N THR A 21 -5.23 2.33 -5.17
CA THR A 21 -5.24 1.33 -6.24
C THR A 21 -5.88 0.02 -5.77
N LEU A 22 -5.51 -0.46 -4.58
CA LEU A 22 -6.10 -1.65 -3.96
C LEU A 22 -7.60 -1.47 -3.76
N LEU A 23 -8.01 -0.35 -3.15
CA LEU A 23 -9.42 -0.09 -2.84
C LEU A 23 -10.28 -0.05 -4.11
N VAL A 24 -9.86 0.72 -5.12
CA VAL A 24 -10.60 0.83 -6.39
C VAL A 24 -10.64 -0.52 -7.12
N ALA A 25 -9.53 -1.25 -7.16
CA ALA A 25 -9.50 -2.57 -7.79
C ALA A 25 -10.42 -3.57 -7.06
N ALA A 26 -10.34 -3.66 -5.73
CA ALA A 26 -11.17 -4.58 -4.95
C ALA A 26 -12.67 -4.30 -5.07
N GLU A 27 -13.06 -3.03 -5.17
CA GLU A 27 -14.46 -2.64 -5.35
C GLU A 27 -15.01 -2.96 -6.75
N ASN A 28 -14.15 -3.13 -7.76
CA ASN A 28 -14.55 -3.31 -9.16
C ASN A 28 -14.19 -4.67 -9.76
N LEU A 29 -13.53 -5.55 -9.03
CA LEU A 29 -13.22 -6.90 -9.46
C LEU A 29 -14.32 -7.87 -8.99
N PRO A 30 -15.15 -8.42 -9.89
CA PRO A 30 -16.24 -9.31 -9.51
C PRO A 30 -15.77 -10.73 -9.17
N ASP A 31 -14.58 -11.11 -9.64
CA ASP A 31 -14.00 -12.45 -9.49
C ASP A 31 -12.48 -12.33 -9.25
N LEU A 32 -12.05 -12.67 -8.05
CA LEU A 32 -10.63 -12.62 -7.68
C LEU A 32 -9.82 -13.80 -8.23
N ASP A 33 -10.48 -14.85 -8.69
CA ASP A 33 -9.84 -16.02 -9.27
C ASP A 33 -9.77 -15.91 -10.82
N ALA A 34 -10.32 -14.82 -11.40
CA ALA A 34 -10.16 -14.52 -12.82
C ALA A 34 -8.69 -14.36 -13.20
N ALA A 35 -8.33 -14.92 -14.36
CA ALA A 35 -6.95 -14.94 -14.84
C ALA A 35 -6.58 -13.67 -15.61
N PHE A 36 -5.33 -13.23 -15.46
CA PHE A 36 -4.70 -12.17 -16.25
C PHE A 36 -3.33 -12.64 -16.73
N THR A 37 -3.02 -12.39 -17.99
CA THR A 37 -1.69 -12.71 -18.54
C THR A 37 -0.83 -11.45 -18.59
N MET A 38 0.29 -11.50 -17.88
CA MET A 38 1.27 -10.42 -17.84
C MET A 38 1.92 -10.21 -19.20
N THR A 39 2.16 -8.95 -19.56
CA THR A 39 2.78 -8.61 -20.85
C THR A 39 4.05 -7.79 -20.65
N GLN A 40 4.97 -7.90 -21.62
CA GLN A 40 6.20 -7.11 -21.61
C GLN A 40 5.90 -5.59 -21.65
N ALA A 41 4.80 -5.21 -22.29
CA ALA A 41 4.36 -3.81 -22.36
C ALA A 41 4.01 -3.21 -20.98
N ILE A 42 3.56 -4.03 -20.04
CA ILE A 42 3.33 -3.63 -18.65
C ILE A 42 4.65 -3.54 -17.88
N ILE A 43 5.55 -4.50 -18.09
CA ILE A 43 6.73 -4.70 -17.25
C ILE A 43 7.85 -3.69 -17.59
N ASP A 44 8.19 -3.55 -18.88
CA ASP A 44 9.38 -2.78 -19.30
C ASP A 44 9.35 -1.31 -18.87
N PRO A 45 8.27 -0.54 -19.06
CA PRO A 45 8.27 0.86 -18.66
C PRO A 45 8.50 1.04 -17.16
N LEU A 46 7.92 0.18 -16.34
CA LEU A 46 8.01 0.24 -14.87
C LEU A 46 9.38 -0.19 -14.37
N TYR A 47 9.95 -1.24 -14.98
CA TYR A 47 11.31 -1.69 -14.69
C TYR A 47 12.34 -0.60 -15.03
N LEU A 48 12.22 0.02 -16.21
CA LEU A 48 13.11 1.11 -16.64
C LEU A 48 12.96 2.37 -15.78
N ALA A 49 11.76 2.62 -15.25
CA ALA A 49 11.51 3.71 -14.29
C ALA A 49 12.04 3.41 -12.88
N GLY A 50 12.59 2.21 -12.63
CA GLY A 50 13.10 1.81 -11.32
C GLY A 50 11.99 1.56 -10.28
N ALA A 51 10.77 1.25 -10.72
CA ALA A 51 9.67 0.93 -9.84
C ALA A 51 9.94 -0.37 -9.06
N SER A 52 9.35 -0.49 -7.86
CA SER A 52 9.33 -1.77 -7.14
C SER A 52 8.50 -2.77 -7.92
N MET A 53 9.02 -3.98 -8.10
CA MET A 53 8.36 -5.06 -8.84
C MET A 53 8.02 -6.21 -7.88
N ALA A 54 6.89 -6.87 -8.10
CA ALA A 54 6.53 -8.10 -7.40
C ALA A 54 7.33 -9.30 -7.91
N GLY A 55 7.63 -9.30 -9.20
CA GLY A 55 8.40 -10.33 -9.88
C GLY A 55 7.60 -11.14 -10.90
N PHE A 56 6.39 -10.74 -11.21
CA PHE A 56 5.63 -11.34 -12.32
C PHE A 56 6.33 -11.07 -13.66
N VAL A 57 6.34 -12.07 -14.54
CA VAL A 57 7.10 -12.03 -15.79
C VAL A 57 6.20 -12.09 -17.02
N ASN A 58 6.74 -11.72 -18.17
CA ASN A 58 6.03 -11.73 -19.44
C ASN A 58 5.50 -13.13 -19.80
N GLY A 59 4.22 -13.20 -20.19
CA GLY A 59 3.54 -14.44 -20.54
C GLY A 59 3.03 -15.24 -19.34
N GLU A 60 3.32 -14.81 -18.14
CA GLU A 60 2.82 -15.44 -16.92
C GLU A 60 1.33 -15.15 -16.73
N THR A 61 0.56 -16.19 -16.46
CA THR A 61 -0.87 -16.06 -16.18
C THR A 61 -1.11 -16.26 -14.69
N VAL A 62 -1.62 -15.21 -14.05
CA VAL A 62 -1.86 -15.13 -12.60
C VAL A 62 -3.31 -14.76 -12.32
N THR A 63 -3.77 -14.91 -11.07
CA THR A 63 -5.12 -14.50 -10.68
C THR A 63 -5.18 -13.01 -10.32
N MET A 64 -6.39 -12.42 -10.33
CA MET A 64 -6.60 -11.06 -9.79
C MET A 64 -6.19 -10.98 -8.32
N ARG A 65 -6.41 -12.04 -7.55
CA ARG A 65 -5.95 -12.17 -6.17
C ARG A 65 -4.43 -12.03 -6.08
N ASP A 66 -3.68 -12.75 -6.89
CA ASP A 66 -2.22 -12.66 -6.94
C ASP A 66 -1.73 -11.25 -7.27
N LEU A 67 -2.43 -10.55 -8.18
CA LEU A 67 -2.10 -9.17 -8.54
C LEU A 67 -2.39 -8.20 -7.38
N LEU A 68 -3.51 -8.34 -6.67
CA LEU A 68 -3.81 -7.50 -5.49
C LEU A 68 -2.75 -7.66 -4.39
N TYR A 69 -2.37 -8.91 -4.08
CA TYR A 69 -1.28 -9.18 -3.14
C TYR A 69 0.06 -8.68 -3.67
N GLY A 70 0.35 -8.88 -4.95
CA GLY A 70 1.55 -8.39 -5.62
C GLY A 70 1.70 -6.87 -5.59
N ALA A 71 0.60 -6.15 -5.70
CA ALA A 71 0.58 -4.68 -5.60
C ALA A 71 0.91 -4.18 -4.19
N VAL A 72 0.48 -4.90 -3.14
CA VAL A 72 0.57 -4.43 -1.75
C VAL A 72 1.79 -4.98 -1.03
N VAL A 73 1.95 -6.32 -1.00
CA VAL A 73 2.94 -7.01 -0.14
C VAL A 73 4.37 -6.66 -0.53
N PRO A 74 4.84 -6.89 -1.78
CA PRO A 74 6.15 -6.46 -2.25
C PRO A 74 6.13 -5.07 -2.89
N SER A 75 4.95 -4.42 -2.97
CA SER A 75 4.77 -3.11 -3.62
C SER A 75 4.96 -3.13 -5.16
N GLY A 76 4.56 -4.21 -5.84
CA GLY A 76 4.75 -4.41 -7.28
C GLY A 76 3.98 -3.42 -8.15
N ALA A 77 4.69 -2.63 -8.96
CA ALA A 77 4.09 -1.66 -9.87
C ALA A 77 3.46 -2.35 -11.09
N GLU A 78 4.07 -3.42 -11.60
CA GLU A 78 3.49 -4.21 -12.68
C GLU A 78 2.14 -4.83 -12.31
N ALA A 79 1.98 -5.17 -11.03
CA ALA A 79 0.72 -5.67 -10.53
C ALA A 79 -0.35 -4.57 -10.52
N THR A 80 0.00 -3.32 -10.17
CA THR A 80 -0.96 -2.20 -10.21
C THR A 80 -1.39 -1.85 -11.62
N GLU A 81 -0.47 -1.88 -12.58
CA GLU A 81 -0.78 -1.65 -14.00
C GLU A 81 -1.65 -2.77 -14.58
N ALA A 82 -1.35 -4.03 -14.24
CA ALA A 82 -2.18 -5.17 -14.64
C ALA A 82 -3.61 -5.06 -14.09
N LEU A 83 -3.78 -4.66 -12.82
CA LEU A 83 -5.08 -4.40 -12.22
C LEU A 83 -5.81 -3.26 -12.94
N ALA A 84 -5.11 -2.18 -13.30
CA ALA A 84 -5.69 -1.07 -14.04
C ALA A 84 -6.21 -1.49 -15.40
N GLN A 85 -5.44 -2.29 -16.14
CA GLN A 85 -5.87 -2.82 -17.43
C GLN A 85 -7.05 -3.79 -17.28
N ALA A 86 -7.04 -4.65 -16.26
CA ALA A 86 -8.12 -5.60 -16.02
C ALA A 86 -9.45 -4.92 -15.66
N VAL A 87 -9.40 -3.86 -14.83
CA VAL A 87 -10.59 -3.17 -14.32
C VAL A 87 -11.11 -2.13 -15.32
N ALA A 88 -10.21 -1.31 -15.86
CA ALA A 88 -10.60 -0.11 -16.63
C ALA A 88 -10.12 -0.12 -18.09
N GLY A 89 -9.33 -1.12 -18.49
CA GLY A 89 -8.77 -1.22 -19.84
C GLY A 89 -7.51 -0.39 -20.09
N SER A 90 -7.19 0.56 -19.19
CA SER A 90 -5.95 1.35 -19.24
C SER A 90 -5.64 1.98 -17.88
N GLU A 91 -4.36 2.35 -17.65
CA GLU A 91 -3.97 3.10 -16.47
C GLU A 91 -4.67 4.45 -16.38
N GLU A 92 -4.78 5.18 -17.49
CA GLU A 92 -5.44 6.50 -17.54
C GLU A 92 -6.90 6.41 -17.06
N ALA A 93 -7.66 5.43 -17.56
CA ALA A 93 -9.05 5.23 -17.15
C ALA A 93 -9.14 4.84 -15.66
N PHE A 94 -8.23 4.00 -15.18
CA PHE A 94 -8.19 3.59 -13.78
C PHE A 94 -7.81 4.75 -12.84
N VAL A 95 -6.85 5.59 -13.23
CA VAL A 95 -6.47 6.81 -12.49
C VAL A 95 -7.65 7.79 -12.40
N ALA A 96 -8.46 7.90 -13.45
CA ALA A 96 -9.71 8.67 -13.37
C ALA A 96 -10.63 8.11 -12.27
N MET A 97 -10.82 6.77 -12.18
CA MET A 97 -11.58 6.13 -11.11
C MET A 97 -10.97 6.40 -9.72
N MET A 98 -9.64 6.37 -9.60
CA MET A 98 -8.94 6.71 -8.34
C MET A 98 -9.25 8.15 -7.90
N ASN A 99 -9.22 9.11 -8.82
CA ASN A 99 -9.53 10.51 -8.52
C ASN A 99 -11.02 10.73 -8.22
N GLU A 100 -11.92 10.01 -8.89
CA GLU A 100 -13.35 10.00 -8.55
C GLU A 100 -13.58 9.43 -7.15
N LYS A 101 -12.90 8.35 -6.78
CA LYS A 101 -12.96 7.79 -5.42
C LYS A 101 -12.40 8.75 -4.38
N ALA A 102 -11.29 9.44 -4.67
CA ALA A 102 -10.75 10.48 -3.81
C ALA A 102 -11.78 11.60 -3.56
N ALA A 103 -12.43 12.09 -4.61
CA ALA A 103 -13.50 13.08 -4.50
C ALA A 103 -14.70 12.56 -3.69
N ALA A 104 -15.11 11.30 -3.89
CA ALA A 104 -16.20 10.67 -3.14
C ALA A 104 -15.87 10.53 -1.64
N LEU A 105 -14.61 10.34 -1.28
CA LEU A 105 -14.11 10.31 0.10
C LEU A 105 -13.89 11.72 0.68
N GLY A 106 -14.11 12.79 -0.11
CA GLY A 106 -13.92 14.18 0.32
C GLY A 106 -12.45 14.61 0.41
N LEU A 107 -11.54 13.93 -0.30
CA LEU A 107 -10.10 14.22 -0.29
C LEU A 107 -9.80 15.38 -1.26
N THR A 108 -9.74 16.59 -0.74
CA THR A 108 -9.58 17.80 -1.53
C THR A 108 -8.13 18.18 -1.83
N ASN A 109 -7.18 17.52 -1.16
CA ASN A 109 -5.74 17.74 -1.27
C ASN A 109 -5.02 16.50 -1.82
N THR A 110 -5.74 15.60 -2.49
CA THR A 110 -5.20 14.39 -3.11
C THR A 110 -5.47 14.39 -4.60
N HIS A 111 -4.46 14.06 -5.38
CA HIS A 111 -4.57 13.87 -6.81
C HIS A 111 -3.60 12.78 -7.27
N PHE A 112 -4.08 11.84 -8.06
CA PHE A 112 -3.33 10.72 -8.60
C PHE A 112 -3.05 10.92 -10.08
N MET A 113 -1.81 10.58 -10.52
CA MET A 113 -1.36 10.60 -11.91
C MET A 113 -1.06 9.20 -12.46
N ASN A 114 -0.83 8.24 -11.56
CA ASN A 114 -0.55 6.83 -11.89
C ASN A 114 -1.01 5.90 -10.76
N THR A 115 -0.97 4.60 -11.01
CA THR A 115 -1.43 3.56 -10.08
C THR A 115 -0.38 3.14 -9.07
N SER A 116 0.90 3.41 -9.33
CA SER A 116 2.04 2.86 -8.60
C SER A 116 2.61 3.79 -7.53
N GLY A 117 2.43 5.11 -7.71
CA GLY A 117 3.04 6.16 -6.89
C GLY A 117 4.44 6.57 -7.37
N LEU A 118 4.81 6.26 -8.61
CA LEU A 118 5.95 6.89 -9.27
C LEU A 118 5.79 8.41 -9.26
N HIS A 119 6.92 9.12 -9.13
CA HIS A 119 6.88 10.57 -8.95
C HIS A 119 6.32 11.31 -10.16
N ASP A 120 5.42 12.25 -9.86
CA ASP A 120 4.91 13.30 -10.71
C ASP A 120 4.57 14.52 -9.83
N GLU A 121 4.85 15.74 -10.26
CA GLU A 121 4.58 16.95 -9.46
C GLU A 121 3.09 17.14 -9.14
N ASN A 122 2.20 16.58 -9.97
CA ASN A 122 0.75 16.60 -9.81
C ASN A 122 0.21 15.36 -9.07
N HIS A 123 1.08 14.42 -8.66
CA HIS A 123 0.73 13.25 -7.88
C HIS A 123 1.03 13.52 -6.40
N TYR A 124 0.04 13.94 -5.64
CA TYR A 124 0.22 14.41 -4.27
C TYR A 124 -0.94 14.02 -3.35
N SER A 125 -0.70 14.12 -2.07
CA SER A 125 -1.69 13.92 -1.01
C SER A 125 -1.27 14.69 0.26
N THR A 126 -1.91 14.38 1.39
CA THR A 126 -1.50 14.75 2.75
C THR A 126 -1.50 13.51 3.64
N VAL A 127 -0.77 13.53 4.76
CA VAL A 127 -0.79 12.38 5.69
C VAL A 127 -2.18 12.16 6.29
N ARG A 128 -2.98 13.23 6.46
CA ARG A 128 -4.40 13.14 6.85
C ARG A 128 -5.21 12.36 5.81
N GLU A 129 -5.09 12.71 4.54
CA GLU A 129 -5.90 12.11 3.49
C GLU A 129 -5.46 10.68 3.17
N ILE A 130 -4.18 10.36 3.27
CA ILE A 130 -3.70 8.98 3.24
C ILE A 130 -4.28 8.14 4.39
N ALA A 131 -4.43 8.72 5.60
CA ALA A 131 -5.08 8.02 6.70
C ALA A 131 -6.56 7.72 6.41
N LEU A 132 -7.27 8.64 5.76
CA LEU A 132 -8.66 8.42 5.32
C LEU A 132 -8.76 7.34 4.23
N ILE A 133 -7.81 7.31 3.29
CA ILE A 133 -7.74 6.25 2.27
C ILE A 133 -7.50 4.89 2.94
N LEU A 134 -6.54 4.80 3.87
CA LEU A 134 -6.28 3.57 4.60
C LEU A 134 -7.50 3.13 5.42
N GLN A 135 -8.20 4.07 6.07
CA GLN A 135 -9.43 3.77 6.78
C GLN A 135 -10.48 3.16 5.84
N ALA A 136 -10.75 3.80 4.70
CA ALA A 136 -11.71 3.31 3.71
C ALA A 136 -11.30 1.93 3.14
N ALA A 137 -10.00 1.72 2.91
CA ALA A 137 -9.50 0.41 2.47
C ALA A 137 -9.72 -0.68 3.53
N LEU A 138 -9.53 -0.37 4.81
CA LEU A 138 -9.74 -1.35 5.90
C LEU A 138 -11.22 -1.68 6.17
N GLU A 139 -12.16 -0.86 5.68
CA GLU A 139 -13.61 -1.16 5.72
C GLU A 139 -14.01 -2.18 4.64
N ASN A 140 -13.18 -2.42 3.63
CA ASN A 140 -13.35 -3.48 2.63
C ASN A 140 -12.63 -4.74 3.09
N GLU A 141 -13.35 -5.86 3.22
CA GLU A 141 -12.80 -7.12 3.75
C GLU A 141 -11.59 -7.64 2.97
N THR A 142 -11.66 -7.60 1.63
CA THR A 142 -10.55 -8.02 0.76
C THR A 142 -9.31 -7.14 0.97
N CYS A 143 -9.50 -5.82 1.02
CA CYS A 143 -8.39 -4.91 1.27
C CYS A 143 -7.77 -5.09 2.65
N ALA A 144 -8.60 -5.29 3.68
CA ALA A 144 -8.14 -5.51 5.04
C ALA A 144 -7.30 -6.79 5.17
N GLU A 145 -7.74 -7.87 4.53
CA GLU A 145 -6.99 -9.13 4.46
C GLU A 145 -5.61 -8.93 3.82
N ILE A 146 -5.58 -8.28 2.64
CA ILE A 146 -4.35 -8.08 1.86
C ILE A 146 -3.37 -7.13 2.59
N LEU A 147 -3.86 -6.04 3.18
CA LEU A 147 -3.05 -5.08 3.92
C LEU A 147 -2.45 -5.67 5.20
N SER A 148 -3.08 -6.70 5.76
CA SER A 148 -2.62 -7.40 6.96
C SER A 148 -1.67 -8.56 6.65
N ALA A 149 -1.45 -8.89 5.39
CA ALA A 149 -0.58 -10.00 5.01
C ALA A 149 0.89 -9.63 5.19
N GLU A 150 1.56 -10.31 6.12
CA GLU A 150 3.02 -10.26 6.25
C GLU A 150 3.71 -11.02 5.11
N ASN A 151 3.17 -12.17 4.77
CA ASN A 151 3.67 -13.03 3.71
C ASN A 151 2.53 -13.49 2.81
N TYR A 152 2.81 -13.65 1.54
CA TYR A 152 1.92 -14.24 0.56
C TYR A 152 2.70 -15.09 -0.43
N ARG A 153 2.11 -16.17 -0.90
CA ARG A 153 2.65 -16.96 -2.00
C ARG A 153 1.62 -16.99 -3.12
N ALA A 154 1.97 -16.40 -4.26
CA ALA A 154 1.13 -16.44 -5.43
C ALA A 154 0.99 -17.86 -5.98
N SER A 155 -0.03 -18.06 -6.78
CA SER A 155 -0.34 -19.34 -7.42
C SER A 155 0.85 -19.88 -8.23
N GLU A 156 0.96 -21.21 -8.28
CA GLU A 156 1.94 -21.88 -9.14
C GLU A 156 1.64 -21.58 -10.62
N THR A 157 2.69 -21.22 -11.36
CA THR A 157 2.63 -20.96 -12.80
C THR A 157 3.74 -21.71 -13.51
N GLU A 158 3.73 -21.74 -14.84
CA GLU A 158 4.83 -22.33 -15.61
C GLU A 158 6.16 -21.60 -15.34
N GLN A 159 6.12 -20.28 -15.10
CA GLN A 159 7.26 -19.43 -14.84
C GLN A 159 7.72 -19.50 -13.38
N HIS A 160 6.82 -19.73 -12.46
CA HIS A 160 7.07 -19.91 -11.03
C HIS A 160 6.42 -21.21 -10.51
N PRO A 161 7.03 -22.38 -10.75
CA PRO A 161 6.43 -23.68 -10.40
C PRO A 161 6.16 -23.89 -8.91
N ASP A 162 6.89 -23.18 -8.05
CA ASP A 162 6.69 -23.20 -6.58
C ASP A 162 5.86 -22.01 -6.09
N GLY A 163 5.26 -21.25 -7.00
CA GLY A 163 4.62 -19.97 -6.71
C GLY A 163 5.63 -18.85 -6.38
N LEU A 164 5.19 -17.60 -6.47
CA LEU A 164 6.02 -16.43 -6.17
C LEU A 164 5.85 -16.01 -4.71
N ALA A 165 6.91 -16.15 -3.91
CA ALA A 165 6.90 -15.75 -2.50
C ALA A 165 7.10 -14.25 -2.33
N MET A 166 6.25 -13.61 -1.54
CA MET A 166 6.23 -12.17 -1.28
C MET A 166 6.21 -11.90 0.23
N THR A 167 6.90 -10.85 0.66
CA THR A 167 6.96 -10.44 2.07
C THR A 167 6.77 -8.94 2.21
N ASN A 168 5.86 -8.52 3.08
CA ASN A 168 5.77 -7.14 3.55
C ASN A 168 6.89 -6.89 4.56
N LYS A 169 7.98 -6.29 4.10
CA LYS A 169 9.18 -6.09 4.92
C LYS A 169 8.93 -5.21 6.15
N PHE A 170 7.98 -4.29 6.10
CA PHE A 170 7.64 -3.45 7.24
C PHE A 170 6.96 -4.28 8.33
N LEU A 171 5.89 -5.01 8.00
CA LEU A 171 5.20 -5.89 8.95
C LEU A 171 6.12 -6.96 9.52
N TYR A 172 6.92 -7.60 8.66
CA TYR A 172 7.91 -8.60 9.10
C TYR A 172 8.83 -8.02 10.18
N ARG A 173 9.45 -6.87 9.92
CA ARG A 173 10.36 -6.24 10.89
C ARG A 173 9.64 -5.83 12.17
N VAL A 174 8.47 -5.21 12.06
CA VAL A 174 7.68 -4.80 13.23
C VAL A 174 7.35 -6.00 14.11
N HIS A 175 6.91 -7.12 13.53
CA HIS A 175 6.47 -8.30 14.28
C HIS A 175 7.64 -9.09 14.89
N HIS A 176 8.83 -9.05 14.27
CA HIS A 176 9.95 -9.91 14.68
C HIS A 176 11.10 -9.16 15.37
N GLU A 177 11.18 -7.83 15.24
CA GLU A 177 12.31 -7.05 15.75
C GLU A 177 11.92 -6.05 16.88
N TYR A 178 10.61 -5.75 17.05
CA TYR A 178 10.16 -4.68 17.95
C TYR A 178 9.07 -5.13 18.92
N ALA A 179 8.99 -4.43 20.07
CA ALA A 179 7.92 -4.54 21.03
C ALA A 179 7.16 -3.21 21.16
N LEU A 180 5.84 -3.25 21.22
CA LEU A 180 4.95 -2.08 21.17
C LEU A 180 4.17 -1.86 22.47
N ASN A 181 4.67 -2.36 23.61
CA ASN A 181 4.03 -2.23 24.92
C ASN A 181 2.53 -2.63 24.91
N GLY A 182 2.21 -3.75 24.25
CA GLY A 182 0.85 -4.27 24.14
C GLY A 182 0.01 -3.67 23.02
N ALA A 183 0.46 -2.64 22.31
CA ALA A 183 -0.12 -2.24 21.04
C ALA A 183 0.30 -3.21 19.92
N GLU A 184 -0.45 -3.25 18.85
CA GLU A 184 -0.15 -4.07 17.66
C GLU A 184 -0.24 -3.22 16.40
N ILE A 185 0.64 -3.46 15.42
CA ILE A 185 0.49 -2.98 14.05
C ILE A 185 0.05 -4.17 13.20
N THR A 186 -1.15 -4.08 12.62
CA THR A 186 -1.79 -5.19 11.93
C THR A 186 -1.85 -5.04 10.42
N ALA A 187 -1.64 -3.84 9.89
CA ALA A 187 -1.65 -3.57 8.45
C ALA A 187 -0.69 -2.43 8.13
N ALA A 188 -0.04 -2.49 6.97
CA ALA A 188 0.84 -1.40 6.56
C ALA A 188 1.09 -1.35 5.05
N LYS A 189 1.34 -0.12 4.56
CA LYS A 189 1.87 0.15 3.23
C LYS A 189 2.95 1.22 3.30
N THR A 190 4.15 0.87 2.86
CA THR A 190 5.30 1.79 2.75
C THR A 190 5.38 2.42 1.36
N GLY A 191 6.10 3.53 1.26
CA GLY A 191 6.44 4.18 0.00
C GLY A 191 7.83 4.82 0.05
N TYR A 192 8.45 4.90 -1.12
CA TYR A 192 9.71 5.61 -1.33
C TYR A 192 9.80 6.09 -2.78
N THR A 193 10.16 7.34 -2.96
CA THR A 193 10.82 7.93 -4.12
C THR A 193 11.86 8.93 -3.61
N THR A 194 12.74 9.41 -4.47
CA THR A 194 13.71 10.42 -4.06
C THR A 194 13.03 11.66 -3.50
N GLU A 195 11.92 12.09 -4.10
CA GLU A 195 11.17 13.30 -3.73
C GLU A 195 10.28 13.09 -2.51
N ALA A 196 9.70 11.90 -2.35
CA ALA A 196 8.86 11.56 -1.19
C ALA A 196 9.67 11.19 0.05
N MET A 197 10.92 10.78 -0.14
CA MET A 197 11.69 10.09 0.88
C MET A 197 10.95 8.84 1.37
N ASN A 198 11.19 8.35 2.58
CA ASN A 198 10.48 7.19 3.10
C ASN A 198 9.18 7.63 3.79
N CYS A 199 8.10 6.93 3.48
CA CYS A 199 6.79 7.16 4.04
C CYS A 199 6.09 5.84 4.35
N CYS A 200 5.15 5.86 5.29
CA CYS A 200 4.38 4.69 5.65
C CYS A 200 2.99 5.09 6.18
N ALA A 201 2.00 4.29 5.82
CA ALA A 201 0.69 4.27 6.43
C ALA A 201 0.49 2.91 7.08
N SER A 202 0.14 2.88 8.36
CA SER A 202 -0.13 1.65 9.11
C SER A 202 -1.41 1.75 9.92
N ALA A 203 -2.01 0.61 10.17
CA ALA A 203 -3.11 0.47 11.10
C ALA A 203 -2.78 -0.57 12.17
N GLY A 204 -3.40 -0.43 13.33
CA GLY A 204 -3.15 -1.32 14.44
C GLY A 204 -4.21 -1.23 15.52
N LYS A 205 -3.93 -1.85 16.65
CA LYS A 205 -4.81 -1.88 17.82
C LYS A 205 -4.07 -1.49 19.08
N THR A 206 -4.79 -0.79 19.93
CA THR A 206 -4.37 -0.55 21.32
C THR A 206 -4.65 -1.79 22.17
N PRO A 207 -4.02 -1.93 23.38
CA PRO A 207 -4.28 -3.06 24.29
C PRO A 207 -5.75 -3.22 24.69
N ASP A 208 -6.52 -2.12 24.72
CA ASP A 208 -7.97 -2.10 24.97
C ASP A 208 -8.83 -2.35 23.71
N GLY A 209 -8.19 -2.70 22.57
CA GLY A 209 -8.86 -3.12 21.33
C GLY A 209 -9.32 -2.00 20.42
N ARG A 210 -9.00 -0.73 20.70
CA ARG A 210 -9.33 0.38 19.79
C ARG A 210 -8.46 0.33 18.54
N SER A 211 -9.08 0.53 17.38
CA SER A 211 -8.36 0.68 16.12
C SER A 211 -7.70 2.05 16.02
N VAL A 212 -6.48 2.08 15.52
CA VAL A 212 -5.68 3.29 15.33
C VAL A 212 -5.00 3.26 13.95
N ILE A 213 -4.79 4.43 13.38
CA ILE A 213 -4.06 4.63 12.13
C ILE A 213 -2.92 5.60 12.38
N CYS A 214 -1.75 5.29 11.82
CA CYS A 214 -0.58 6.14 11.84
C CYS A 214 -0.08 6.35 10.41
N VAL A 215 0.20 7.60 10.03
CA VAL A 215 0.81 7.93 8.74
C VAL A 215 1.98 8.86 8.97
N THR A 216 3.15 8.50 8.45
CA THR A 216 4.36 9.33 8.46
C THR A 216 4.88 9.53 7.04
N ALA A 217 5.53 10.65 6.79
CA ALA A 217 6.13 10.99 5.51
C ALA A 217 7.48 11.69 5.71
N ASN A 218 8.30 11.73 4.65
CA ASN A 218 9.58 12.42 4.59
C ASN A 218 10.64 11.89 5.59
N ALA A 219 10.58 10.62 5.98
CA ALA A 219 11.63 10.02 6.80
C ALA A 219 12.91 9.82 5.98
N TRP A 220 14.06 10.16 6.58
CA TRP A 220 15.36 10.13 5.89
C TRP A 220 15.77 8.73 5.41
N THR A 221 15.46 7.70 6.20
CA THR A 221 15.74 6.30 5.87
C THR A 221 14.53 5.42 6.11
N GLY A 222 14.52 4.22 5.52
CA GLY A 222 13.49 3.21 5.81
C GLY A 222 13.48 2.78 7.28
N ASP A 223 14.65 2.73 7.92
CA ASP A 223 14.76 2.42 9.36
C ASP A 223 14.10 3.51 10.20
N PHE A 224 14.37 4.78 9.95
CA PHE A 224 13.69 5.88 10.65
C PHE A 224 12.18 5.86 10.42
N CYS A 225 11.72 5.50 9.22
CA CYS A 225 10.29 5.36 8.96
C CYS A 225 9.64 4.28 9.84
N ILE A 226 10.32 3.15 10.09
CA ILE A 226 9.86 2.10 11.00
C ILE A 226 9.92 2.60 12.45
N GLU A 227 11.04 3.16 12.87
CA GLU A 227 11.26 3.66 14.24
C GLU A 227 10.25 4.75 14.63
N ASP A 228 9.88 5.64 13.71
CA ASP A 228 8.83 6.64 13.92
C ASP A 228 7.48 5.96 14.24
N HIS A 229 7.08 4.93 13.51
CA HIS A 229 5.86 4.18 13.80
C HIS A 229 5.94 3.48 15.16
N ILE A 230 7.07 2.80 15.46
CA ILE A 230 7.28 2.14 16.76
C ILE A 230 7.16 3.15 17.91
N ALA A 231 7.82 4.30 17.77
CA ALA A 231 7.78 5.36 18.80
C ALA A 231 6.35 5.90 19.00
N LEU A 232 5.62 6.15 17.91
CA LEU A 232 4.26 6.67 17.96
C LEU A 232 3.28 5.65 18.58
N TYR A 233 3.33 4.38 18.17
CA TYR A 233 2.50 3.33 18.74
C TYR A 233 2.83 3.11 20.23
N THR A 234 4.10 3.01 20.58
CA THR A 234 4.52 2.84 21.97
C THR A 234 4.05 3.99 22.86
N LYS A 235 4.19 5.24 22.36
CA LYS A 235 3.87 6.43 23.15
C LYS A 235 2.37 6.69 23.30
N TYR A 236 1.59 6.47 22.24
CA TYR A 236 0.18 6.90 22.19
C TYR A 236 -0.82 5.75 22.23
N CYS A 237 -0.37 4.53 21.97
CA CYS A 237 -1.22 3.35 21.86
C CYS A 237 -0.85 2.21 22.81
N GLY A 238 0.35 2.20 23.40
CA GLY A 238 0.78 1.19 24.36
C GLY A 238 0.06 1.26 25.71
N SER A 239 0.18 0.20 26.51
CA SER A 239 -0.35 0.19 27.88
C SER A 239 0.30 1.29 28.72
N THR A 240 -0.54 2.00 29.46
CA THR A 240 -0.11 3.00 30.46
C THR A 240 0.20 2.34 31.80
N GLU A 241 0.76 1.14 31.83
CA GLU A 241 1.25 0.62 33.13
C GLU A 241 2.42 1.50 33.57
N ALA A 242 2.13 2.28 34.60
CA ALA A 242 3.09 3.10 35.28
C ALA A 242 4.21 2.22 35.84
N GLU A 243 5.44 2.66 35.67
CA GLU A 243 6.58 2.22 36.46
C GLU A 243 6.31 2.31 37.97
#